data_e358596985bd961eae3784a13613d0ff
#
_entry.id   e358596985bd961eae3784a13613d0ff
#
_cell.length_a   1.000
_cell.length_b   1.000
_cell.length_c   1.000
_cell.angle_alpha   90.00
_cell.angle_beta   90.00
_cell.angle_gamma   90.00
#
_symmetry.space_group_name_H-M   'P 1'
#
loop_
_entity.id
_entity.type
_entity.pdbx_description
1 polymer ?
#
loop_
_entity_poly.entity_id
_entity_poly.type
_entity_poly.pdbx_seq_one_letter_code
_entity_poly.pdbx_strand_id
1 'polypeptide(L)'
;YSNYLINLNIMDFNISNFIDIRSKKSKIGDFQDLDHVDGVALSTVSANLYKEKRDDLVLFYFRDGASYASVFTQSKIISENLKWNKKIKSKKIYGLLINTRNANALTGADGYKALKQISKDLSKMLSNKQNDDEESPKEIKPNEILFGCTGTIGEKFPLTQIKSSIPNLIDRLKYTQNKLIWMKAAMGIKTTDLKPKLSMCEAKIGS
;
A
#
# COMPACT_ATOMS: atom_id res chain seq x y z
N TYR A 1 16.32 -39.01 26.33
CA TYR A 1 15.58 -38.25 25.28
C TYR A 1 15.04 -36.98 25.93
N SER A 2 15.73 -35.88 25.74
CA SER A 2 15.45 -34.58 26.34
C SER A 2 14.59 -33.76 25.39
N ASN A 3 13.35 -33.47 25.79
CA ASN A 3 12.45 -32.54 25.08
C ASN A 3 12.94 -31.13 25.30
N TYR A 4 13.55 -30.53 24.28
CA TYR A 4 13.74 -29.08 24.22
C TYR A 4 12.43 -28.42 23.77
N LEU A 5 11.62 -28.02 24.72
CA LEU A 5 10.55 -27.03 24.50
C LEU A 5 11.22 -25.67 24.27
N ILE A 6 11.25 -25.22 23.02
CA ILE A 6 11.59 -23.85 22.69
C ILE A 6 10.40 -22.99 23.14
N ASN A 7 10.53 -22.38 24.31
CA ASN A 7 9.67 -21.27 24.71
C ASN A 7 9.92 -20.10 23.78
N LEU A 8 9.16 -20.00 22.69
CA LEU A 8 8.99 -18.77 21.96
C LEU A 8 8.19 -17.84 22.88
N ASN A 9 8.91 -17.01 23.63
CA ASN A 9 8.34 -15.81 24.21
C ASN A 9 7.74 -14.99 23.06
N ILE A 10 6.44 -15.14 22.85
CA ILE A 10 5.64 -14.18 22.09
C ILE A 10 5.80 -12.90 22.89
N MET A 11 6.70 -12.02 22.43
CA MET A 11 6.73 -10.64 22.90
C MET A 11 5.31 -10.13 22.75
N ASP A 12 4.65 -9.87 23.84
CA ASP A 12 3.40 -9.13 23.87
C ASP A 12 3.63 -7.82 23.14
N PHE A 13 3.18 -7.79 21.88
CA PHE A 13 3.34 -6.66 21.01
C PHE A 13 2.36 -5.57 21.49
N ASN A 14 2.82 -4.80 22.47
CA ASN A 14 2.02 -3.72 23.00
C ASN A 14 1.98 -2.57 21.99
N ILE A 15 0.86 -2.48 21.26
CA ILE A 15 0.59 -1.44 20.25
C ILE A 15 0.75 -0.03 20.86
N SER A 16 0.55 0.14 22.17
CA SER A 16 0.74 1.42 22.85
C SER A 16 2.17 1.95 22.79
N ASN A 17 3.18 1.08 22.63
CA ASN A 17 4.58 1.49 22.46
C ASN A 17 4.88 2.13 21.11
N PHE A 18 4.01 1.96 20.11
CA PHE A 18 4.10 2.62 18.80
C PHE A 18 3.36 3.96 18.73
N ILE A 19 2.56 4.25 19.75
CA ILE A 19 1.78 5.49 19.85
C ILE A 19 2.59 6.42 20.74
N ASP A 20 3.15 7.48 20.17
CA ASP A 20 3.87 8.50 20.92
C ASP A 20 3.02 8.97 22.12
N ILE A 21 3.59 8.88 23.32
CA ILE A 21 2.96 9.29 24.59
C ILE A 21 2.45 10.75 24.54
N ARG A 22 3.06 11.60 23.69
CA ARG A 22 2.60 12.96 23.41
C ARG A 22 1.19 13.04 22.81
N SER A 23 0.67 11.92 22.36
CA SER A 23 -0.64 11.82 21.73
C SER A 23 -1.83 11.77 22.71
N LYS A 24 -1.62 11.85 24.01
CA LYS A 24 -2.68 11.81 25.06
C LYS A 24 -3.79 12.86 24.90
N LYS A 25 -3.57 13.89 24.06
CA LYS A 25 -4.57 14.94 23.78
C LYS A 25 -5.44 14.67 22.54
N SER A 26 -5.23 13.58 21.81
CA SER A 26 -6.04 13.27 20.63
C SER A 26 -7.35 12.60 21.04
N LYS A 27 -8.48 13.08 20.49
CA LYS A 27 -9.81 12.47 20.63
C LYS A 27 -9.99 11.17 19.83
N ILE A 28 -8.94 10.69 19.17
CA ILE A 28 -8.98 9.40 18.47
C ILE A 28 -8.90 8.32 19.55
N GLY A 29 -9.93 7.50 19.65
CA GLY A 29 -10.02 6.36 20.59
C GLY A 29 -9.02 5.25 20.24
N ASP A 30 -9.12 4.13 20.94
CA ASP A 30 -8.33 2.93 20.64
C ASP A 30 -8.64 2.42 19.23
N PHE A 31 -7.65 1.80 18.59
CA PHE A 31 -7.86 1.17 17.29
C PHE A 31 -8.84 0.01 17.42
N GLN A 32 -9.87 0.03 16.59
CA GLN A 32 -10.79 -1.08 16.46
C GLN A 32 -10.05 -2.34 16.01
N ASP A 33 -10.56 -3.50 16.38
CA ASP A 33 -10.15 -4.73 15.76
C ASP A 33 -10.58 -4.68 14.29
N LEU A 34 -9.63 -4.92 13.40
CA LEU A 34 -9.86 -4.89 11.97
C LEU A 34 -9.96 -6.34 11.49
N ASP A 35 -11.12 -6.66 10.96
CA ASP A 35 -11.39 -7.97 10.41
C ASP A 35 -10.75 -8.16 9.03
N HIS A 36 -10.82 -9.38 8.59
CA HIS A 36 -10.36 -9.80 7.28
C HIS A 36 -11.26 -9.22 6.17
N VAL A 37 -10.65 -8.73 5.11
CA VAL A 37 -11.33 -8.33 3.88
C VAL A 37 -10.97 -9.32 2.79
N ASP A 38 -11.95 -10.13 2.37
CA ASP A 38 -11.74 -11.19 1.38
C ASP A 38 -11.20 -10.63 0.05
N GLY A 39 -10.33 -11.42 -0.59
CA GLY A 39 -9.74 -11.08 -1.88
C GLY A 39 -8.71 -9.94 -1.85
N VAL A 40 -8.39 -9.39 -0.68
CA VAL A 40 -7.38 -8.34 -0.50
C VAL A 40 -6.12 -8.91 0.11
N ALA A 41 -4.97 -8.68 -0.51
CA ALA A 41 -3.66 -8.93 0.09
C ALA A 41 -2.93 -7.61 0.29
N LEU A 42 -2.17 -7.52 1.38
CA LEU A 42 -1.40 -6.34 1.76
C LEU A 42 0.07 -6.69 1.91
N SER A 43 0.93 -5.76 1.52
CA SER A 43 2.35 -5.79 1.88
C SER A 43 2.91 -4.40 2.09
N THR A 44 3.93 -4.32 2.93
CA THR A 44 4.69 -3.09 3.17
C THR A 44 6.18 -3.38 3.18
N VAL A 45 6.97 -2.49 2.61
CA VAL A 45 8.43 -2.57 2.64
C VAL A 45 9.05 -1.19 2.75
N SER A 46 10.30 -1.15 3.19
CA SER A 46 11.15 0.02 3.02
C SER A 46 11.79 -0.03 1.65
N ALA A 47 11.51 0.97 0.82
CA ALA A 47 12.23 1.24 -0.41
C ALA A 47 13.41 2.20 -0.18
N ASN A 48 13.76 2.46 1.08
CA ASN A 48 14.82 3.37 1.51
C ASN A 48 14.64 4.81 0.97
N LEU A 49 13.39 5.28 0.96
CA LEU A 49 13.06 6.65 0.55
C LEU A 49 13.36 7.67 1.67
N TYR A 50 13.44 7.19 2.92
CA TYR A 50 13.84 7.99 4.08
C TYR A 50 15.22 7.58 4.57
N LYS A 51 15.88 8.46 5.32
CA LYS A 51 17.13 8.15 6.02
C LYS A 51 16.90 7.15 7.16
N GLU A 52 15.78 7.31 7.87
CA GLU A 52 15.35 6.41 8.94
C GLU A 52 14.77 5.14 8.34
N LYS A 53 15.04 4.00 8.99
CA LYS A 53 14.47 2.71 8.59
C LYS A 53 12.98 2.66 8.94
N ARG A 54 12.14 2.75 7.91
CA ARG A 54 10.68 2.61 8.02
C ARG A 54 10.11 2.05 6.72
N ASP A 55 8.90 1.49 6.79
CA ASP A 55 8.16 1.17 5.58
C ASP A 55 7.67 2.47 4.94
N ASP A 56 7.88 2.60 3.63
CA ASP A 56 7.57 3.78 2.82
C ASP A 56 6.92 3.43 1.47
N LEU A 57 6.72 2.14 1.23
CA LEU A 57 6.04 1.60 0.07
C LEU A 57 5.02 0.56 0.52
N VAL A 58 3.77 0.73 0.08
CA VAL A 58 2.62 -0.11 0.46
C VAL A 58 1.90 -0.58 -0.79
N LEU A 59 1.60 -1.87 -0.87
CA LEU A 59 0.82 -2.46 -1.95
C LEU A 59 -0.45 -3.08 -1.40
N PHE A 60 -1.57 -2.69 -1.98
CA PHE A 60 -2.85 -3.41 -1.90
C PHE A 60 -3.01 -4.17 -3.20
N TYR A 61 -3.21 -5.48 -3.10
CA TYR A 61 -3.49 -6.35 -4.22
C TYR A 61 -4.90 -6.93 -4.09
N PHE A 62 -5.65 -6.87 -5.17
CA PHE A 62 -7.03 -7.35 -5.25
C PHE A 62 -7.09 -8.58 -6.16
N ARG A 63 -7.15 -9.77 -5.58
CA ARG A 63 -7.07 -11.05 -6.30
C ARG A 63 -8.07 -11.14 -7.46
N ASP A 64 -9.33 -10.80 -7.19
CA ASP A 64 -10.43 -10.91 -8.15
C ASP A 64 -10.70 -9.60 -8.92
N GLY A 65 -9.85 -8.63 -8.69
CA GLY A 65 -10.02 -7.25 -9.12
C GLY A 65 -11.13 -6.53 -8.35
N ALA A 66 -10.87 -5.30 -7.99
CA ALA A 66 -11.80 -4.44 -7.27
C ALA A 66 -12.50 -3.48 -8.22
N SER A 67 -13.82 -3.38 -8.13
CA SER A 67 -14.56 -2.25 -8.68
C SER A 67 -14.23 -0.99 -7.89
N TYR A 68 -14.07 0.13 -8.58
CA TYR A 68 -13.67 1.36 -7.92
C TYR A 68 -14.42 2.57 -8.47
N ALA A 69 -14.54 3.57 -7.64
CA ALA A 69 -14.97 4.91 -8.03
C ALA A 69 -13.95 5.93 -7.52
N SER A 70 -13.76 7.00 -8.25
CA SER A 70 -12.77 8.02 -7.88
C SER A 70 -13.28 9.43 -8.14
N VAL A 71 -12.91 10.31 -7.23
CA VAL A 71 -13.07 11.76 -7.38
C VAL A 71 -11.67 12.38 -7.43
N PHE A 72 -11.53 13.45 -8.18
CA PHE A 72 -10.25 14.10 -8.40
C PHE A 72 -10.31 15.57 -8.05
N THR A 73 -9.17 16.13 -7.68
CA THR A 73 -9.04 17.56 -7.44
C THR A 73 -9.42 18.38 -8.67
N GLN A 74 -9.96 19.58 -8.45
CA GLN A 74 -10.20 20.61 -9.45
C GLN A 74 -8.98 21.53 -9.65
N SER A 75 -7.88 21.33 -8.90
CA SER A 75 -6.64 22.08 -9.06
C SER A 75 -6.13 22.01 -10.50
N LYS A 76 -5.63 23.13 -11.01
CA LYS A 76 -4.94 23.18 -12.30
C LYS A 76 -3.59 22.48 -12.27
N ILE A 77 -2.95 22.42 -11.09
CA ILE A 77 -1.67 21.74 -10.87
C ILE A 77 -1.97 20.40 -10.19
N ILE A 78 -1.83 19.32 -10.94
CA ILE A 78 -2.07 17.96 -10.46
C ILE A 78 -0.81 17.11 -10.58
N SER A 79 -0.62 16.21 -9.61
CA SER A 79 0.50 15.27 -9.59
C SER A 79 0.42 14.22 -10.71
N GLU A 80 1.55 13.63 -11.06
CA GLU A 80 1.62 12.68 -12.17
C GLU A 80 0.85 11.38 -11.90
N ASN A 81 0.78 10.94 -10.64
CA ASN A 81 -0.06 9.81 -10.25
C ASN A 81 -1.56 10.09 -10.44
N LEU A 82 -2.03 11.31 -10.19
CA LEU A 82 -3.42 11.65 -10.49
C LEU A 82 -3.68 11.72 -11.99
N LYS A 83 -2.72 12.22 -12.79
CA LYS A 83 -2.82 12.17 -14.26
C LYS A 83 -2.86 10.73 -14.78
N TRP A 84 -2.10 9.82 -14.16
CA TRP A 84 -2.14 8.40 -14.46
C TRP A 84 -3.52 7.81 -14.14
N ASN A 85 -3.97 7.96 -12.89
CA ASN A 85 -5.22 7.39 -12.41
C ASN A 85 -6.45 7.88 -13.22
N LYS A 86 -6.46 9.18 -13.62
CA LYS A 86 -7.51 9.74 -14.47
C LYS A 86 -7.63 9.08 -15.86
N LYS A 87 -6.53 8.51 -16.37
CA LYS A 87 -6.50 7.85 -17.68
C LYS A 87 -6.93 6.38 -17.63
N ILE A 88 -7.06 5.81 -16.44
CA ILE A 88 -7.51 4.43 -16.29
C ILE A 88 -8.99 4.35 -16.67
N LYS A 89 -9.29 3.47 -17.61
CA LYS A 89 -10.65 3.17 -18.09
C LYS A 89 -11.10 1.75 -17.76
N SER A 90 -10.25 0.97 -17.11
CA SER A 90 -10.62 -0.39 -16.69
C SER A 90 -11.75 -0.32 -15.68
N LYS A 91 -12.69 -1.25 -15.75
CA LYS A 91 -13.79 -1.38 -14.76
C LYS A 91 -13.31 -1.98 -13.45
N LYS A 92 -12.19 -2.70 -13.49
CA LYS A 92 -11.56 -3.32 -12.33
C LYS A 92 -10.10 -2.91 -12.23
N ILE A 93 -9.60 -2.81 -11.01
CA ILE A 93 -8.19 -2.64 -10.69
C ILE A 93 -7.71 -3.85 -9.89
N TYR A 94 -6.44 -4.19 -10.06
CA TYR A 94 -5.80 -5.32 -9.38
C TYR A 94 -4.72 -4.89 -8.39
N GLY A 95 -4.27 -3.65 -8.46
CA GLY A 95 -3.27 -3.14 -7.53
C GLY A 95 -3.41 -1.65 -7.23
N LEU A 96 -3.09 -1.28 -6.00
CA LEU A 96 -2.88 0.10 -5.58
C LEU A 96 -1.52 0.17 -4.89
N LEU A 97 -0.56 0.80 -5.56
CA LEU A 97 0.77 1.06 -5.00
C LEU A 97 0.85 2.47 -4.44
N ILE A 98 1.23 2.58 -3.17
CA ILE A 98 1.36 3.86 -2.48
C ILE A 98 2.80 4.04 -2.03
N ASN A 99 3.43 5.16 -2.40
CA ASN A 99 4.70 5.57 -1.85
C ASN A 99 4.55 6.83 -0.99
N THR A 100 5.38 6.93 0.04
CA THR A 100 5.59 8.16 0.80
C THR A 100 6.88 8.86 0.39
N ARG A 101 7.25 9.94 1.03
CA ARG A 101 8.42 10.79 0.83
C ARG A 101 8.37 11.67 -0.43
N ASN A 102 7.72 11.24 -1.51
CA ASN A 102 7.66 11.97 -2.77
C ASN A 102 6.22 11.98 -3.31
N ALA A 103 5.66 13.17 -3.53
CA ALA A 103 4.28 13.36 -4.00
C ALA A 103 4.11 13.16 -5.51
N ASN A 104 5.19 12.96 -6.25
CA ASN A 104 5.21 12.92 -7.71
C ASN A 104 4.48 14.12 -8.36
N ALA A 105 4.60 15.28 -7.73
CA ALA A 105 4.01 16.54 -8.17
C ALA A 105 5.13 17.47 -8.64
N LEU A 106 4.89 18.21 -9.72
CA LEU A 106 5.87 19.07 -10.41
C LEU A 106 7.13 18.31 -10.88
N THR A 107 7.00 17.03 -11.18
CA THR A 107 8.06 16.14 -11.68
C THR A 107 8.04 16.03 -13.22
N GLY A 108 7.02 16.56 -13.85
CA GLY A 108 6.88 16.60 -15.30
C GLY A 108 6.76 15.22 -15.95
N ALA A 109 7.15 15.15 -17.22
CA ALA A 109 7.04 13.93 -18.01
C ALA A 109 7.80 12.73 -17.41
N ASP A 110 8.89 12.97 -16.69
CA ASP A 110 9.71 11.92 -16.11
C ASP A 110 9.00 11.20 -14.95
N GLY A 111 8.27 11.96 -14.11
CA GLY A 111 7.42 11.37 -13.07
C GLY A 111 6.34 10.46 -13.65
N TYR A 112 5.71 10.86 -14.75
CA TYR A 112 4.71 10.04 -15.45
C TYR A 112 5.32 8.80 -16.11
N LYS A 113 6.48 8.95 -16.78
CA LYS A 113 7.22 7.82 -17.39
C LYS A 113 7.64 6.80 -16.33
N ALA A 114 8.04 7.26 -15.15
CA ALA A 114 8.39 6.41 -14.02
C ALA A 114 7.20 5.52 -13.60
N LEU A 115 6.00 6.09 -13.45
CA LEU A 115 4.80 5.31 -13.14
C LEU A 115 4.48 4.28 -14.22
N LYS A 116 4.67 4.63 -15.50
CA LYS A 116 4.48 3.71 -16.63
C LYS A 116 5.45 2.52 -16.56
N GLN A 117 6.68 2.72 -16.13
CA GLN A 117 7.63 1.62 -15.94
C GLN A 117 7.25 0.75 -14.74
N ILE A 118 6.95 1.38 -13.61
CA ILE A 118 6.52 0.66 -12.39
C ILE A 118 5.27 -0.17 -12.67
N SER A 119 4.27 0.40 -13.35
CA SER A 119 3.03 -0.33 -13.63
C SER A 119 3.26 -1.56 -14.50
N LYS A 120 4.19 -1.51 -15.47
CA LYS A 120 4.55 -2.66 -16.29
C LYS A 120 5.22 -3.78 -15.46
N ASP A 121 6.18 -3.40 -14.62
CA ASP A 121 6.90 -4.38 -13.81
C ASP A 121 5.96 -5.00 -12.77
N LEU A 122 5.19 -4.16 -12.09
CA LEU A 122 4.25 -4.60 -11.05
C LEU A 122 3.13 -5.49 -11.63
N SER A 123 2.50 -5.08 -12.75
CA SER A 123 1.43 -5.89 -13.35
C SER A 123 1.94 -7.25 -13.82
N LYS A 124 3.15 -7.31 -14.41
CA LYS A 124 3.77 -8.58 -14.82
C LYS A 124 4.02 -9.50 -13.61
N MET A 125 4.56 -8.95 -12.52
CA MET A 125 4.86 -9.74 -11.33
C MET A 125 3.59 -10.20 -10.61
N LEU A 126 2.55 -9.36 -10.55
CA LEU A 126 1.25 -9.73 -10.00
C LEU A 126 0.56 -10.80 -10.85
N SER A 127 0.67 -10.74 -12.19
CA SER A 127 0.15 -11.79 -13.08
C SER A 127 0.82 -13.12 -12.82
N ASN A 128 2.15 -13.14 -12.66
CA ASN A 128 2.87 -14.37 -12.33
C ASN A 128 2.44 -14.95 -10.99
N LYS A 129 2.31 -14.10 -9.97
CA LYS A 129 1.84 -14.54 -8.65
C LYS A 129 0.42 -15.11 -8.69
N GLN A 130 -0.46 -14.49 -9.47
CA GLN A 130 -1.83 -14.98 -9.65
C GLN A 130 -1.85 -16.34 -10.34
N ASN A 131 -0.96 -16.56 -11.32
CA ASN A 131 -0.84 -17.84 -12.01
C ASN A 131 -0.32 -18.96 -11.11
N ASP A 132 0.50 -18.63 -10.10
CA ASP A 132 0.99 -19.58 -9.11
C ASP A 132 -0.12 -20.01 -8.13
N ASP A 133 -1.09 -19.10 -7.86
CA ASP A 133 -2.12 -19.27 -6.83
C ASP A 133 -3.47 -19.76 -7.39
N GLU A 134 -3.67 -19.82 -8.73
CA GLU A 134 -4.97 -20.09 -9.37
C GLU A 134 -4.91 -21.11 -10.51
N GLU A 135 -6.01 -21.84 -10.69
CA GLU A 135 -6.19 -22.81 -11.78
C GLU A 135 -6.24 -22.16 -13.17
N SER A 136 -6.63 -20.90 -13.27
CA SER A 136 -6.74 -20.15 -14.53
C SER A 136 -5.81 -18.96 -14.56
N PRO A 137 -4.81 -18.94 -15.48
CA PRO A 137 -3.92 -17.81 -15.63
C PRO A 137 -4.67 -16.54 -16.02
N LYS A 138 -4.38 -15.44 -15.33
CA LYS A 138 -4.94 -14.12 -15.63
C LYS A 138 -3.85 -13.10 -15.88
N GLU A 139 -3.96 -12.38 -16.96
CA GLU A 139 -3.06 -11.28 -17.27
C GLU A 139 -3.58 -9.98 -16.64
N ILE A 140 -2.79 -9.40 -15.73
CA ILE A 140 -3.03 -8.07 -15.18
C ILE A 140 -2.31 -7.05 -16.05
N LYS A 141 -3.03 -6.02 -16.48
CA LYS A 141 -2.49 -4.99 -17.37
C LYS A 141 -1.96 -3.79 -16.58
N PRO A 142 -0.97 -3.05 -17.13
CA PRO A 142 -0.45 -1.84 -16.47
C PRO A 142 -1.51 -0.80 -16.13
N ASN A 143 -2.57 -0.67 -16.94
CA ASN A 143 -3.68 0.24 -16.70
C ASN A 143 -4.75 -0.30 -15.74
N GLU A 144 -4.44 -1.34 -15.00
CA GLU A 144 -5.23 -1.88 -13.89
C GLU A 144 -4.54 -1.67 -12.55
N ILE A 145 -3.48 -0.84 -12.53
CA ILE A 145 -2.72 -0.45 -11.35
C ILE A 145 -2.97 1.04 -11.06
N LEU A 146 -3.44 1.35 -9.86
CA LEU A 146 -3.54 2.71 -9.34
C LEU A 146 -2.29 3.09 -8.53
N PHE A 147 -2.02 4.39 -8.46
CA PHE A 147 -0.92 4.94 -7.68
C PHE A 147 -1.38 5.99 -6.68
N GLY A 148 -0.89 5.89 -5.45
CA GLY A 148 -0.90 6.93 -4.44
C GLY A 148 0.52 7.44 -4.19
N CYS A 149 0.74 8.75 -4.26
CA CYS A 149 2.03 9.34 -3.97
C CYS A 149 1.85 10.49 -2.98
N THR A 150 2.61 10.49 -1.89
CA THR A 150 2.54 11.55 -0.89
C THR A 150 3.92 11.92 -0.37
N GLY A 151 4.13 13.20 -0.06
CA GLY A 151 5.41 13.72 0.46
C GLY A 151 5.85 15.00 -0.24
N THR A 152 7.15 15.14 -0.46
CA THR A 152 7.77 16.34 -1.02
C THR A 152 7.37 16.55 -2.48
N ILE A 153 7.14 17.81 -2.84
CA ILE A 153 6.78 18.30 -4.16
C ILE A 153 8.05 18.81 -4.87
N GLY A 154 8.17 18.58 -6.19
CA GLY A 154 9.25 19.09 -7.01
C GLY A 154 10.57 18.31 -6.96
N GLU A 155 10.66 17.29 -6.14
CA GLU A 155 11.82 16.39 -6.11
C GLU A 155 11.70 15.30 -7.18
N LYS A 156 12.84 14.89 -7.74
CA LYS A 156 12.90 13.77 -8.71
C LYS A 156 12.26 12.52 -8.12
N PHE A 157 11.39 11.89 -8.90
CA PHE A 157 10.70 10.68 -8.45
C PHE A 157 11.68 9.50 -8.28
N PRO A 158 11.65 8.76 -7.16
CA PRO A 158 12.64 7.75 -6.80
C PRO A 158 12.37 6.39 -7.51
N LEU A 159 12.38 6.41 -8.83
CA LEU A 159 12.04 5.25 -9.68
C LEU A 159 12.89 4.02 -9.35
N THR A 160 14.21 4.19 -9.24
CA THR A 160 15.15 3.06 -9.05
C THR A 160 14.88 2.34 -7.72
N GLN A 161 14.73 3.10 -6.63
CA GLN A 161 14.47 2.55 -5.30
C GLN A 161 13.12 1.81 -5.26
N ILE A 162 12.08 2.40 -5.84
CA ILE A 162 10.77 1.76 -5.89
C ILE A 162 10.82 0.47 -6.71
N LYS A 163 11.41 0.51 -7.91
CA LYS A 163 11.52 -0.67 -8.78
C LYS A 163 12.28 -1.81 -8.13
N SER A 164 13.41 -1.53 -7.51
CA SER A 164 14.21 -2.56 -6.81
C SER A 164 13.49 -3.19 -5.62
N SER A 165 12.48 -2.52 -5.07
CA SER A 165 11.71 -3.00 -3.92
C SER A 165 10.46 -3.81 -4.31
N ILE A 166 10.03 -3.77 -5.59
CA ILE A 166 8.82 -4.49 -6.06
C ILE A 166 8.91 -6.00 -5.80
N PRO A 167 10.01 -6.72 -6.10
CA PRO A 167 10.08 -8.15 -5.83
C PRO A 167 9.78 -8.49 -4.37
N ASN A 168 10.45 -7.81 -3.43
CA ASN A 168 10.25 -8.00 -2.00
C ASN A 168 8.82 -7.64 -1.56
N LEU A 169 8.21 -6.63 -2.18
CA LEU A 169 6.84 -6.24 -1.92
C LEU A 169 5.84 -7.34 -2.34
N ILE A 170 6.07 -7.98 -3.49
CA ILE A 170 5.27 -9.09 -3.99
C ILE A 170 5.43 -10.34 -3.13
N ASP A 171 6.66 -10.68 -2.76
CA ASP A 171 6.94 -11.85 -1.92
C ASP A 171 6.29 -11.77 -0.53
N ARG A 172 6.13 -10.53 -0.03
CA ARG A 172 5.50 -10.25 1.27
C ARG A 172 4.00 -10.10 1.23
N LEU A 173 3.35 -10.21 0.08
CA LEU A 173 1.89 -10.15 0.00
C LEU A 173 1.26 -11.27 0.82
N LYS A 174 0.32 -10.89 1.69
CA LYS A 174 -0.43 -11.83 2.54
C LYS A 174 -1.91 -11.53 2.48
N TYR A 175 -2.68 -12.56 2.22
CA TYR A 175 -4.15 -12.52 2.29
C TYR A 175 -4.64 -12.58 3.75
N THR A 176 -3.91 -13.29 4.61
CA THR A 176 -4.22 -13.30 6.04
C THR A 176 -3.95 -11.92 6.62
N GLN A 177 -5.02 -11.20 6.89
CA GLN A 177 -4.97 -9.84 7.42
C GLN A 177 -5.29 -9.88 8.91
N ASN A 178 -4.62 -9.04 9.64
CA ASN A 178 -4.88 -8.77 11.05
C ASN A 178 -4.60 -7.29 11.34
N LYS A 179 -4.94 -6.87 12.53
CA LYS A 179 -4.73 -5.50 13.01
C LYS A 179 -3.29 -4.99 12.78
N LEU A 180 -2.28 -5.87 12.93
CA LEU A 180 -0.87 -5.50 12.75
C LEU A 180 -0.55 -5.16 11.29
N ILE A 181 -1.04 -5.93 10.33
CA ILE A 181 -0.81 -5.69 8.89
C ILE A 181 -1.46 -4.38 8.46
N TRP A 182 -2.70 -4.13 8.88
CA TRP A 182 -3.39 -2.87 8.64
C TRP A 182 -2.67 -1.68 9.27
N MET A 183 -2.18 -1.86 10.51
CA MET A 183 -1.37 -0.84 11.18
C MET A 183 -0.07 -0.54 10.43
N LYS A 184 0.64 -1.57 9.96
CA LYS A 184 1.85 -1.39 9.14
C LYS A 184 1.54 -0.63 7.85
N ALA A 185 0.45 -0.95 7.16
CA ALA A 185 0.02 -0.22 5.97
C ALA A 185 -0.26 1.26 6.30
N ALA A 186 -1.04 1.53 7.36
CA ALA A 186 -1.33 2.90 7.79
C ALA A 186 -0.07 3.67 8.19
N MET A 187 0.89 3.03 8.85
CA MET A 187 2.20 3.62 9.17
C MET A 187 3.03 3.86 7.91
N GLY A 188 3.00 2.93 6.95
CA GLY A 188 3.74 3.02 5.70
C GLY A 188 3.31 4.17 4.81
N ILE A 189 2.01 4.55 4.84
CA ILE A 189 1.46 5.67 4.06
C ILE A 189 1.52 7.01 4.81
N LYS A 190 1.84 7.01 6.09
CA LYS A 190 1.90 8.22 6.92
C LYS A 190 3.11 9.08 6.58
N THR A 191 2.92 10.39 6.45
CA THR A 191 4.00 11.38 6.27
C THR A 191 4.10 12.33 7.47
N THR A 192 3.29 13.38 7.51
CA THR A 192 3.29 14.42 8.54
C THR A 192 2.26 14.18 9.64
N ASP A 193 1.35 13.25 9.45
CA ASP A 193 0.40 12.86 10.49
C ASP A 193 1.11 12.36 11.74
N LEU A 194 0.67 12.81 12.91
CA LEU A 194 1.24 12.37 14.19
C LEU A 194 0.90 10.91 14.51
N LYS A 195 -0.29 10.44 14.06
CA LYS A 195 -0.77 9.10 14.31
C LYS A 195 -1.27 8.42 13.03
N PRO A 196 -1.14 7.09 12.92
CA PRO A 196 -1.88 6.34 11.90
C PRO A 196 -3.38 6.41 12.22
N LYS A 197 -4.19 6.38 11.18
CA LYS A 197 -5.66 6.43 11.26
C LYS A 197 -6.21 5.20 10.54
N LEU A 198 -7.08 4.48 11.22
CA LEU A 198 -7.72 3.27 10.73
C LEU A 198 -9.18 3.29 11.19
N SER A 199 -10.07 2.88 10.32
CA SER A 199 -11.48 2.68 10.64
C SER A 199 -12.02 1.55 9.79
N MET A 200 -12.93 0.77 10.36
CA MET A 200 -13.67 -0.27 9.68
C MET A 200 -15.13 -0.20 10.10
N CYS A 201 -16.02 -0.45 9.16
CA CYS A 201 -17.41 -0.68 9.47
C CYS A 201 -17.94 -1.80 8.57
N GLU A 202 -18.87 -2.58 9.08
CA GLU A 202 -19.65 -3.52 8.31
C GLU A 202 -20.94 -2.85 7.88
N ALA A 203 -21.32 -3.00 6.61
CA ALA A 203 -22.57 -2.47 6.08
C ALA A 203 -23.26 -3.53 5.22
N LYS A 204 -24.54 -3.76 5.48
CA LYS A 204 -25.39 -4.58 4.61
C LYS A 204 -26.00 -3.67 3.53
N ILE A 205 -25.71 -3.96 2.27
CA ILE A 205 -26.22 -3.21 1.12
C ILE A 205 -27.18 -4.13 0.34
N GLY A 206 -28.40 -3.70 0.25
CA GLY A 206 -29.49 -4.48 -0.38
C GLY A 206 -30.30 -5.28 0.64
N SER A 207 -31.52 -5.66 0.25
CA SER A 207 -32.43 -6.54 1.01
C SER A 207 -32.11 -8.00 0.77
#